data_1be1b3e5d56dde87d1b986329d2cd098
#
_entry.id   1be1b3e5d56dde87d1b986329d2cd098
#
_cell.length_a   1.000
_cell.length_b   1.000
_cell.length_c   1.000
_cell.angle_alpha   90.00
_cell.angle_beta   90.00
_cell.angle_gamma   90.00
#
_symmetry.space_group_name_H-M   'P 1'
#
loop_
_entity.id
_entity.type
_entity.pdbx_description
1 polymer ?
#
loop_
_entity_poly.entity_id
_entity_poly.type
_entity_poly.pdbx_seq_one_letter_code
_entity_poly.pdbx_strand_id
1 'polypeptide(L)'
;MKLSAKLICYHLQKSFSMHTSRLDTSPTLSCPSCFEKNTVLQDGRVYLITDPDFQLTFHHPQNILFLMIGKIYQNYELTQPNMCIIPEDIPVNIVFNRIQDIFILYDQWNQSLMDSRLRNASIQELLDLTASIIPNPMMLIGMDFTIIASRDWNLSDLSNSVLGSTENSWAIVDSLKQDPHYEEAFYKTGYFYYPGNGLTAPSLCVNISNNDKAVYRLMFSEGEVPLDDTFGFVLEYLSQMVSHALSTGIMHSRDKAFPLHQIFMSILTDPGADYVKISQQLTNVGWLSSHMYQCILIQTGLIDQKNLTLNAICNYLENTIPATCATEHKGNAVLFINLDLCTLTIHEISDKIEGFIKS
;
A
#
# COMPACT_ATOMS: atom_id res chain seq x y z
N MET A 1 -17.07 9.44 7.59
CA MET A 1 -15.69 9.09 8.04
C MET A 1 -15.18 10.17 8.98
N LYS A 2 -14.33 9.84 10.00
CA LYS A 2 -13.68 10.87 10.81
C LYS A 2 -12.38 11.32 10.13
N LEU A 3 -12.06 12.61 10.28
CA LEU A 3 -10.86 13.23 9.67
C LEU A 3 -9.93 13.79 10.76
N SER A 4 -8.66 13.98 10.42
CA SER A 4 -7.70 14.64 11.30
C SER A 4 -7.71 16.16 11.13
N ALA A 5 -7.28 16.89 12.17
CA ALA A 5 -7.14 18.35 12.10
C ALA A 5 -6.17 18.76 11.00
N LYS A 6 -5.04 18.03 10.88
CA LYS A 6 -4.02 18.31 9.87
C LYS A 6 -4.56 18.14 8.44
N LEU A 7 -5.35 17.10 8.17
CA LEU A 7 -5.93 16.86 6.86
C LEU A 7 -6.98 17.95 6.47
N ILE A 8 -7.84 18.34 7.42
CA ILE A 8 -8.82 19.40 7.18
C ILE A 8 -8.10 20.72 6.85
N CYS A 9 -7.10 21.08 7.66
CA CYS A 9 -6.32 22.29 7.42
C CYS A 9 -5.54 22.26 6.10
N TYR A 10 -4.98 21.12 5.70
CA TYR A 10 -4.37 20.94 4.38
C TYR A 10 -5.32 21.30 3.23
N HIS A 11 -6.57 20.84 3.29
CA HIS A 11 -7.57 21.19 2.27
C HIS A 11 -8.01 22.65 2.33
N LEU A 12 -8.13 23.21 3.53
CA LEU A 12 -8.49 24.61 3.71
C LEU A 12 -7.39 25.56 3.21
N GLN A 13 -6.12 25.23 3.40
CA GLN A 13 -4.97 26.00 2.91
C GLN A 13 -4.93 26.14 1.38
N LYS A 14 -5.59 25.26 0.63
CA LYS A 14 -5.75 25.41 -0.82
C LYS A 14 -6.70 26.55 -1.20
N SER A 15 -7.54 27.01 -0.28
CA SER A 15 -8.58 28.02 -0.54
C SER A 15 -8.40 29.30 0.27
N PHE A 16 -7.74 29.21 1.43
CA PHE A 16 -7.61 30.31 2.38
C PHE A 16 -6.18 30.45 2.86
N SER A 17 -5.72 31.71 3.01
CA SER A 17 -4.49 31.96 3.77
C SER A 17 -4.76 31.67 5.26
N MET A 18 -3.91 30.91 5.93
CA MET A 18 -4.16 30.56 7.33
C MET A 18 -2.88 30.30 8.12
N HIS A 19 -2.96 30.61 9.42
CA HIS A 19 -1.92 30.27 10.40
C HIS A 19 -2.42 29.11 11.27
N THR A 20 -1.56 28.14 11.53
CA THR A 20 -1.93 26.94 12.29
C THR A 20 -0.97 26.73 13.44
N SER A 21 -1.49 26.26 14.57
CA SER A 21 -0.68 25.66 15.63
C SER A 21 -0.22 24.25 15.22
N ARG A 22 0.33 23.48 16.19
CA ARG A 22 0.52 22.04 16.01
C ARG A 22 -0.83 21.36 15.79
N LEU A 23 -0.97 20.63 14.69
CA LEU A 23 -2.19 19.93 14.30
C LEU A 23 -2.06 18.42 14.53
N ASP A 24 -3.10 17.82 15.09
CA ASP A 24 -3.18 16.38 15.29
C ASP A 24 -3.44 15.63 13.98
N THR A 25 -2.82 14.48 13.86
CA THR A 25 -2.94 13.60 12.70
C THR A 25 -3.96 12.47 12.90
N SER A 26 -4.47 12.31 14.13
CA SER A 26 -5.48 11.30 14.46
C SER A 26 -6.85 11.65 13.89
N PRO A 27 -7.57 10.72 13.23
CA PRO A 27 -8.87 10.98 12.63
C PRO A 27 -9.98 10.96 13.69
N THR A 28 -10.17 12.08 14.36
CA THR A 28 -11.15 12.22 15.46
C THR A 28 -12.34 13.10 15.15
N LEU A 29 -12.21 14.02 14.15
CA LEU A 29 -13.19 15.03 13.83
C LEU A 29 -14.27 14.51 12.87
N SER A 30 -15.54 14.87 13.10
CA SER A 30 -16.70 14.34 12.38
C SER A 30 -17.55 15.38 11.64
N CYS A 31 -17.61 16.62 12.09
CA CYS A 31 -18.43 17.66 11.46
C CYS A 31 -18.05 19.08 11.94
N PRO A 32 -18.34 20.11 11.11
CA PRO A 32 -18.24 21.51 11.54
C PRO A 32 -19.44 21.94 12.40
N SER A 33 -19.20 22.93 13.26
CA SER A 33 -20.23 23.60 14.08
C SER A 33 -19.83 25.07 14.24
N CYS A 34 -20.79 25.99 14.24
CA CYS A 34 -20.53 27.36 14.61
C CYS A 34 -20.45 27.48 16.14
N PHE A 35 -19.48 28.24 16.61
CA PHE A 35 -19.37 28.56 18.02
C PHE A 35 -20.29 29.74 18.35
N GLU A 36 -21.15 29.59 19.36
CA GLU A 36 -21.96 30.63 19.92
C GLU A 36 -21.63 30.83 21.41
N LYS A 37 -21.86 32.02 21.95
CA LYS A 37 -21.64 32.32 23.36
C LYS A 37 -22.50 31.35 24.19
N ASN A 38 -21.88 30.58 25.06
CA ASN A 38 -22.45 29.47 25.87
C ASN A 38 -22.59 28.11 25.15
N THR A 39 -21.99 27.91 23.99
CA THR A 39 -21.92 26.58 23.35
C THR A 39 -21.15 25.62 24.27
N VAL A 40 -21.76 24.50 24.61
CA VAL A 40 -21.07 23.39 25.26
C VAL A 40 -20.22 22.67 24.20
N LEU A 41 -18.89 22.74 24.36
CA LEU A 41 -17.96 22.11 23.45
C LEU A 41 -18.11 20.58 23.47
N GLN A 42 -18.27 19.98 22.32
CA GLN A 42 -18.38 18.54 22.14
C GLN A 42 -17.11 17.98 21.49
N ASP A 43 -16.70 16.81 21.91
CA ASP A 43 -15.58 16.09 21.35
C ASP A 43 -15.81 15.75 19.86
N GLY A 44 -14.75 15.75 19.07
CA GLY A 44 -14.80 15.38 17.64
C GLY A 44 -15.42 16.42 16.73
N ARG A 45 -15.40 17.70 17.09
CA ARG A 45 -15.99 18.79 16.30
C ARG A 45 -14.93 19.78 15.77
N VAL A 46 -15.28 20.42 14.66
CA VAL A 46 -14.59 21.62 14.13
C VAL A 46 -15.44 22.82 14.49
N TYR A 47 -14.95 23.71 15.35
CA TYR A 47 -15.66 24.92 15.75
C TYR A 47 -15.17 26.12 14.98
N LEU A 48 -16.08 26.79 14.25
CA LEU A 48 -15.84 28.07 13.60
C LEU A 48 -16.17 29.20 14.56
N ILE A 49 -15.21 30.08 14.80
CA ILE A 49 -15.24 31.14 15.81
C ILE A 49 -15.12 32.48 15.13
N THR A 50 -16.09 33.36 15.37
CA THR A 50 -16.11 34.75 14.93
C THR A 50 -16.31 35.72 16.09
N ASP A 51 -16.49 35.22 17.32
CA ASP A 51 -16.71 35.99 18.52
C ASP A 51 -15.40 36.69 18.95
N PRO A 52 -15.30 38.02 18.96
CA PRO A 52 -14.09 38.73 19.36
C PRO A 52 -13.71 38.53 20.82
N ASP A 53 -14.67 38.14 21.66
CA ASP A 53 -14.48 37.89 23.08
C ASP A 53 -14.15 36.42 23.39
N PHE A 54 -13.91 35.59 22.35
CA PHE A 54 -13.58 34.20 22.54
C PHE A 54 -12.31 34.03 23.37
N GLN A 55 -12.44 33.33 24.47
CA GLN A 55 -11.33 32.91 25.31
C GLN A 55 -11.40 31.42 25.54
N LEU A 56 -10.30 30.73 25.25
CA LEU A 56 -10.20 29.30 25.51
C LEU A 56 -10.10 29.07 27.02
N THR A 57 -11.08 28.36 27.58
CA THR A 57 -11.02 27.90 28.96
C THR A 57 -10.14 26.65 29.06
N PHE A 58 -9.40 26.50 30.18
CA PHE A 58 -8.44 25.38 30.38
C PHE A 58 -9.07 23.97 30.38
N HIS A 59 -10.39 23.85 30.39
CA HIS A 59 -11.12 22.60 30.44
C HIS A 59 -12.01 22.46 29.20
N HIS A 60 -11.43 22.03 28.09
CA HIS A 60 -12.18 21.66 26.90
C HIS A 60 -11.85 20.21 26.48
N PRO A 61 -12.73 19.53 25.74
CA PRO A 61 -12.44 18.23 25.14
C PRO A 61 -11.19 18.28 24.26
N GLN A 62 -10.42 17.20 24.23
CA GLN A 62 -9.10 17.18 23.58
C GLN A 62 -9.17 17.10 22.04
N ASN A 63 -10.20 16.45 21.50
CA ASN A 63 -10.31 16.18 20.05
C ASN A 63 -11.18 17.25 19.37
N ILE A 64 -10.77 18.50 19.40
CA ILE A 64 -11.49 19.63 18.80
C ILE A 64 -10.50 20.39 17.89
N LEU A 65 -10.98 20.88 16.75
CA LEU A 65 -10.29 21.86 15.92
C LEU A 65 -11.00 23.20 16.06
N PHE A 66 -10.28 24.21 16.51
CA PHE A 66 -10.75 25.60 16.56
C PHE A 66 -10.29 26.37 15.34
N LEU A 67 -11.23 26.96 14.61
CA LEU A 67 -10.97 27.75 13.42
C LEU A 67 -11.50 29.17 13.64
N MET A 68 -10.60 30.10 13.92
CA MET A 68 -10.90 31.50 14.14
C MET A 68 -10.87 32.28 12.82
N ILE A 69 -11.94 33.03 12.51
CA ILE A 69 -12.14 33.71 11.24
C ILE A 69 -12.27 35.21 11.47
N GLY A 70 -11.44 36.00 10.81
CA GLY A 70 -11.47 37.44 10.79
C GLY A 70 -10.17 38.11 11.21
N LYS A 71 -9.99 39.38 10.79
CA LYS A 71 -8.82 40.21 11.09
C LYS A 71 -8.61 40.44 12.58
N ILE A 72 -9.67 40.36 13.38
CA ILE A 72 -9.60 40.49 14.83
C ILE A 72 -8.65 39.47 15.48
N TYR A 73 -8.43 38.32 14.85
CA TYR A 73 -7.55 37.27 15.37
C TYR A 73 -6.12 37.32 14.77
N GLN A 74 -5.80 38.33 13.94
CA GLN A 74 -4.49 38.39 13.25
C GLN A 74 -3.29 38.33 14.22
N ASN A 75 -3.43 38.87 15.43
CA ASN A 75 -2.41 38.87 16.47
C ASN A 75 -2.69 37.89 17.60
N TYR A 76 -3.63 36.95 17.42
CA TYR A 76 -3.95 35.97 18.44
C TYR A 76 -2.85 34.91 18.51
N GLU A 77 -2.38 34.61 19.72
CA GLU A 77 -1.34 33.61 19.92
C GLU A 77 -1.91 32.19 19.90
N LEU A 78 -1.40 31.36 19.03
CA LEU A 78 -1.76 29.95 18.90
C LEU A 78 -1.03 29.11 19.96
N THR A 79 -1.49 29.18 21.20
CA THR A 79 -0.82 28.56 22.37
C THR A 79 -1.15 27.08 22.54
N GLN A 80 -2.22 26.58 21.93
CA GLN A 80 -2.69 25.22 22.09
C GLN A 80 -2.73 24.46 20.76
N PRO A 81 -2.69 23.12 20.78
CA PRO A 81 -2.82 22.31 19.57
C PRO A 81 -4.21 22.46 18.94
N ASN A 82 -4.30 22.13 17.66
CA ASN A 82 -5.54 22.19 16.87
C ASN A 82 -6.23 23.57 16.84
N MET A 83 -5.42 24.61 16.73
CA MET A 83 -5.93 25.97 16.52
C MET A 83 -5.48 26.50 15.16
N CYS A 84 -6.41 27.12 14.46
CA CYS A 84 -6.17 27.73 13.16
C CYS A 84 -6.78 29.12 13.08
N ILE A 85 -6.14 30.04 12.36
CA ILE A 85 -6.62 31.38 12.11
C ILE A 85 -6.69 31.60 10.60
N ILE A 86 -7.86 32.06 10.13
CA ILE A 86 -8.02 32.67 8.81
C ILE A 86 -8.08 34.18 9.03
N PRO A 87 -6.99 34.96 8.74
CA PRO A 87 -6.89 36.37 9.10
C PRO A 87 -7.67 37.30 8.17
N GLU A 88 -8.55 36.75 7.34
CA GLU A 88 -9.36 37.49 6.37
C GLU A 88 -10.81 37.58 6.84
N ASP A 89 -11.49 38.69 6.52
CA ASP A 89 -12.92 38.84 6.82
C ASP A 89 -13.77 38.09 5.78
N ILE A 90 -13.82 36.78 5.93
CA ILE A 90 -14.57 35.89 5.05
C ILE A 90 -15.89 35.50 5.74
N PRO A 91 -17.03 35.50 5.02
CA PRO A 91 -18.27 35.01 5.59
C PRO A 91 -18.15 33.57 6.12
N VAL A 92 -18.57 33.37 7.36
CA VAL A 92 -18.43 32.07 8.07
C VAL A 92 -19.04 30.91 7.29
N ASN A 93 -20.17 31.16 6.59
CA ASN A 93 -20.83 30.16 5.79
C ASN A 93 -19.98 29.64 4.62
N ILE A 94 -19.08 30.45 4.06
CA ILE A 94 -18.17 30.01 3.00
C ILE A 94 -17.16 29.00 3.57
N VAL A 95 -16.59 29.30 4.71
CA VAL A 95 -15.64 28.40 5.39
C VAL A 95 -16.35 27.13 5.89
N PHE A 96 -17.56 27.29 6.46
CA PHE A 96 -18.38 26.18 6.90
C PHE A 96 -18.68 25.20 5.75
N ASN A 97 -19.17 25.73 4.63
CA ASN A 97 -19.47 24.91 3.46
C ASN A 97 -18.23 24.19 2.93
N ARG A 98 -17.08 24.89 2.90
CA ARG A 98 -15.82 24.27 2.45
C ARG A 98 -15.40 23.10 3.35
N ILE A 99 -15.54 23.23 4.66
CA ILE A 99 -15.28 22.11 5.58
C ILE A 99 -16.28 20.98 5.35
N GLN A 100 -17.55 21.31 5.15
CA GLN A 100 -18.58 20.30 4.86
C GLN A 100 -18.28 19.54 3.56
N ASP A 101 -17.84 20.25 2.50
CA ASP A 101 -17.42 19.62 1.24
C ASP A 101 -16.24 18.65 1.44
N ILE A 102 -15.29 18.98 2.33
CA ILE A 102 -14.20 18.08 2.67
C ILE A 102 -14.74 16.80 3.32
N PHE A 103 -15.64 16.88 4.29
CA PHE A 103 -16.25 15.72 4.90
C PHE A 103 -17.04 14.88 3.89
N ILE A 104 -17.80 15.53 3.01
CA ILE A 104 -18.58 14.85 1.95
C ILE A 104 -17.64 14.11 1.00
N LEU A 105 -16.53 14.71 0.58
CA LEU A 105 -15.53 14.08 -0.30
C LEU A 105 -15.00 12.76 0.31
N TYR A 106 -14.60 12.80 1.57
CA TYR A 106 -14.08 11.61 2.24
C TYR A 106 -15.16 10.58 2.58
N ASP A 107 -16.38 10.99 2.85
CA ASP A 107 -17.51 10.08 3.06
C ASP A 107 -17.90 9.38 1.75
N GLN A 108 -17.91 10.07 0.62
CA GLN A 108 -18.16 9.49 -0.70
C GLN A 108 -17.05 8.49 -1.08
N TRP A 109 -15.79 8.84 -0.85
CA TRP A 109 -14.69 7.91 -1.07
C TRP A 109 -14.82 6.65 -0.20
N ASN A 110 -15.07 6.81 1.09
CA ASN A 110 -15.28 5.70 2.01
C ASN A 110 -16.44 4.81 1.56
N GLN A 111 -17.57 5.39 1.15
CA GLN A 111 -18.72 4.65 0.63
C GLN A 111 -18.35 3.87 -0.63
N SER A 112 -17.64 4.48 -1.57
CA SER A 112 -17.17 3.82 -2.80
C SER A 112 -16.28 2.63 -2.51
N LEU A 113 -15.36 2.74 -1.54
CA LEU A 113 -14.51 1.62 -1.09
C LEU A 113 -15.33 0.50 -0.45
N MET A 114 -16.33 0.83 0.37
CA MET A 114 -17.21 -0.16 1.00
C MET A 114 -18.08 -0.88 -0.04
N ASP A 115 -18.63 -0.16 -1.00
CA ASP A 115 -19.41 -0.74 -2.10
C ASP A 115 -18.56 -1.66 -2.98
N SER A 116 -17.30 -1.26 -3.25
CA SER A 116 -16.33 -2.07 -3.99
C SER A 116 -16.01 -3.36 -3.25
N ARG A 117 -15.83 -3.28 -1.92
CA ARG A 117 -15.66 -4.46 -1.07
C ARG A 117 -16.83 -5.44 -1.16
N LEU A 118 -18.08 -4.94 -1.13
CA LEU A 118 -19.28 -5.78 -1.23
C LEU A 118 -19.40 -6.46 -2.60
N ARG A 119 -18.92 -5.82 -3.66
CA ARG A 119 -18.91 -6.37 -5.03
C ARG A 119 -17.69 -7.23 -5.33
N ASN A 120 -16.79 -7.41 -4.37
CA ASN A 120 -15.52 -8.08 -4.58
C ASN A 120 -14.70 -7.44 -5.74
N ALA A 121 -14.61 -6.13 -5.74
CA ALA A 121 -13.84 -5.39 -6.73
C ALA A 121 -12.34 -5.73 -6.68
N SER A 122 -11.65 -5.53 -7.80
CA SER A 122 -10.21 -5.77 -7.89
C SER A 122 -9.41 -4.76 -7.04
N ILE A 123 -8.18 -5.12 -6.67
CA ILE A 123 -7.28 -4.20 -5.99
C ILE A 123 -6.97 -2.98 -6.86
N GLN A 124 -6.88 -3.16 -8.18
CA GLN A 124 -6.69 -2.04 -9.11
C GLN A 124 -7.82 -1.02 -8.98
N GLU A 125 -9.08 -1.48 -8.91
CA GLU A 125 -10.24 -0.58 -8.71
C GLU A 125 -10.16 0.19 -7.39
N LEU A 126 -9.68 -0.42 -6.30
CA LEU A 126 -9.49 0.28 -5.02
C LEU A 126 -8.44 1.40 -5.12
N LEU A 127 -7.35 1.17 -5.86
CA LEU A 127 -6.36 2.21 -6.13
C LEU A 127 -6.93 3.33 -7.00
N ASP A 128 -7.69 2.98 -8.04
CA ASP A 128 -8.29 3.95 -8.97
C ASP A 128 -9.32 4.84 -8.27
N LEU A 129 -10.16 4.28 -7.41
CA LEU A 129 -11.11 5.04 -6.57
C LEU A 129 -10.42 6.02 -5.62
N THR A 130 -9.19 5.73 -5.23
CA THR A 130 -8.42 6.59 -4.33
C THR A 130 -7.78 7.78 -5.06
N ALA A 131 -7.84 7.87 -6.39
CA ALA A 131 -7.30 8.99 -7.18
C ALA A 131 -7.87 10.35 -6.79
N SER A 132 -9.14 10.42 -6.39
CA SER A 132 -9.79 11.65 -5.96
C SER A 132 -9.26 12.19 -4.62
N ILE A 133 -8.64 11.34 -3.80
CA ILE A 133 -8.11 11.66 -2.47
C ILE A 133 -6.58 11.79 -2.51
N ILE A 134 -5.90 10.83 -3.12
CA ILE A 134 -4.45 10.80 -3.31
C ILE A 134 -4.20 10.66 -4.82
N PRO A 135 -4.03 11.77 -5.54
CA PRO A 135 -3.76 11.75 -6.97
C PRO A 135 -2.33 11.29 -7.32
N ASN A 136 -1.45 11.18 -6.33
CA ASN A 136 -0.07 10.74 -6.53
C ASN A 136 0.02 9.33 -7.13
N PRO A 137 1.11 8.98 -7.82
CA PRO A 137 1.37 7.62 -8.25
C PRO A 137 1.31 6.65 -7.07
N MET A 138 0.58 5.55 -7.24
CA MET A 138 0.33 4.58 -6.16
C MET A 138 0.62 3.16 -6.63
N MET A 139 1.16 2.32 -5.73
CA MET A 139 1.47 0.93 -6.03
C MET A 139 1.24 0.02 -4.82
N LEU A 140 0.75 -1.18 -5.09
CA LEU A 140 0.78 -2.32 -4.18
C LEU A 140 1.80 -3.33 -4.71
N ILE A 141 2.82 -3.61 -3.91
CA ILE A 141 3.89 -4.55 -4.24
C ILE A 141 3.99 -5.64 -3.18
N GLY A 142 4.25 -6.87 -3.61
CA GLY A 142 4.64 -7.97 -2.73
C GLY A 142 6.04 -7.76 -2.16
N MET A 143 6.35 -8.34 -1.01
CA MET A 143 7.70 -8.34 -0.45
C MET A 143 8.69 -9.14 -1.33
N ASP A 144 8.15 -9.91 -2.26
CA ASP A 144 8.86 -10.59 -3.36
C ASP A 144 9.03 -9.70 -4.60
N PHE A 145 8.77 -8.40 -4.48
CA PHE A 145 8.80 -7.41 -5.56
C PHE A 145 7.78 -7.63 -6.68
N THR A 146 6.80 -8.51 -6.49
CA THR A 146 5.69 -8.67 -7.46
C THR A 146 4.75 -7.47 -7.39
N ILE A 147 4.55 -6.77 -8.50
CA ILE A 147 3.55 -5.70 -8.59
C ILE A 147 2.16 -6.35 -8.68
N ILE A 148 1.33 -6.08 -7.68
CA ILE A 148 -0.05 -6.57 -7.62
C ILE A 148 -1.00 -5.62 -8.35
N ALA A 149 -0.85 -4.32 -8.10
CA ALA A 149 -1.61 -3.26 -8.75
C ALA A 149 -0.81 -1.95 -8.74
N SER A 150 -1.01 -1.10 -9.73
CA SER A 150 -0.38 0.22 -9.78
C SER A 150 -1.25 1.22 -10.53
N ARG A 151 -1.16 2.49 -10.12
CA ARG A 151 -1.83 3.61 -10.77
C ARG A 151 -0.84 4.75 -10.95
N ASP A 152 -0.77 5.30 -12.17
CA ASP A 152 0.07 6.46 -12.56
C ASP A 152 1.56 6.34 -12.15
N TRP A 153 1.96 5.16 -11.67
CA TRP A 153 3.36 4.88 -11.42
C TRP A 153 4.07 4.80 -12.77
N ASN A 154 5.08 5.63 -12.97
CA ASN A 154 5.81 5.63 -14.23
C ASN A 154 6.61 4.32 -14.36
N LEU A 155 5.93 3.31 -14.87
CA LEU A 155 6.49 1.99 -15.06
C LEU A 155 7.58 1.99 -16.14
N SER A 156 7.76 3.07 -16.97
CA SER A 156 8.86 3.11 -17.93
C SER A 156 10.23 3.06 -17.25
N ASP A 157 10.36 3.59 -16.05
CA ASP A 157 11.58 3.51 -15.24
C ASP A 157 11.63 2.23 -14.39
N LEU A 158 10.48 1.60 -14.14
CA LEU A 158 10.30 0.32 -13.47
C LEU A 158 9.68 -0.75 -14.39
N SER A 159 9.26 -0.37 -15.58
CA SER A 159 8.18 -0.94 -16.37
C SER A 159 8.43 -2.26 -17.01
N ASN A 160 9.54 -2.65 -17.09
CA ASN A 160 9.78 -4.04 -17.54
C ASN A 160 10.53 -4.75 -16.42
N SER A 161 10.55 -4.17 -15.29
CA SER A 161 11.68 -4.30 -14.45
C SER A 161 11.44 -4.71 -13.01
N VAL A 162 10.28 -4.60 -12.46
CA VAL A 162 10.10 -5.31 -11.22
C VAL A 162 9.75 -6.74 -11.56
N LEU A 163 10.74 -7.54 -11.93
CA LEU A 163 10.66 -8.99 -12.10
C LEU A 163 10.24 -9.55 -13.45
N GLY A 164 10.54 -8.84 -14.51
CA GLY A 164 10.35 -9.43 -15.84
C GLY A 164 11.40 -8.93 -16.82
N SER A 165 12.53 -9.57 -16.91
CA SER A 165 13.39 -9.63 -18.10
C SER A 165 14.44 -8.55 -18.39
N THR A 166 14.84 -7.64 -17.49
CA THR A 166 15.99 -6.78 -17.75
C THR A 166 17.01 -6.73 -16.61
N GLU A 167 18.28 -6.60 -16.97
CA GLU A 167 19.41 -6.43 -16.04
C GLU A 167 19.19 -5.30 -15.01
N ASN A 168 18.40 -4.28 -15.37
CA ASN A 168 18.07 -3.16 -14.50
C ASN A 168 17.18 -3.52 -13.30
N SER A 169 16.35 -4.56 -13.39
CA SER A 169 15.47 -4.97 -12.29
C SER A 169 16.24 -5.52 -11.11
N TRP A 170 17.25 -6.33 -11.41
CA TRP A 170 18.11 -6.90 -10.39
C TRP A 170 18.96 -5.83 -9.71
N ALA A 171 19.43 -4.82 -10.46
CA ALA A 171 20.13 -3.69 -9.90
C ALA A 171 19.29 -2.93 -8.86
N ILE A 172 17.98 -2.76 -9.11
CA ILE A 172 17.05 -2.14 -8.15
C ILE A 172 16.88 -3.05 -6.92
N VAL A 173 16.65 -4.34 -7.12
CA VAL A 173 16.49 -5.30 -6.01
C VAL A 173 17.75 -5.36 -5.16
N ASP A 174 18.93 -5.44 -5.77
CA ASP A 174 20.21 -5.45 -5.08
C ASP A 174 20.48 -4.14 -4.33
N SER A 175 20.13 -3.01 -4.94
CA SER A 175 20.22 -1.70 -4.29
C SER A 175 19.30 -1.61 -3.07
N LEU A 176 18.07 -2.14 -3.16
CA LEU A 176 17.14 -2.17 -2.03
C LEU A 176 17.62 -3.11 -0.93
N LYS A 177 18.20 -4.26 -1.26
CA LYS A 177 18.78 -5.21 -0.29
C LYS A 177 19.94 -4.60 0.50
N GLN A 178 20.71 -3.70 -0.11
CA GLN A 178 21.85 -3.03 0.51
C GLN A 178 21.46 -1.75 1.26
N ASP A 179 20.19 -1.30 1.13
CA ASP A 179 19.69 -0.10 1.78
C ASP A 179 19.22 -0.40 3.22
N PRO A 180 19.90 0.13 4.25
CA PRO A 180 19.49 -0.06 5.65
C PRO A 180 18.08 0.45 5.94
N HIS A 181 17.64 1.53 5.28
CA HIS A 181 16.28 2.06 5.45
C HIS A 181 15.23 1.11 4.90
N TYR A 182 15.55 0.38 3.82
CA TYR A 182 14.64 -0.62 3.27
C TYR A 182 14.53 -1.83 4.19
N GLU A 183 15.63 -2.29 4.81
CA GLU A 183 15.63 -3.38 5.79
C GLU A 183 14.79 -3.01 7.02
N GLU A 184 15.00 -1.82 7.59
CA GLU A 184 14.19 -1.32 8.71
C GLU A 184 12.70 -1.23 8.35
N ALA A 185 12.38 -0.90 7.10
CA ALA A 185 11.00 -0.75 6.64
C ALA A 185 10.19 -2.04 6.71
N PHE A 186 10.80 -3.23 6.74
CA PHE A 186 10.08 -4.51 6.89
C PHE A 186 9.41 -4.66 8.26
N TYR A 187 9.95 -4.03 9.28
CA TYR A 187 9.49 -4.16 10.66
C TYR A 187 8.59 -3.01 11.11
N LYS A 188 8.41 -1.99 10.26
CA LYS A 188 7.58 -0.84 10.60
C LYS A 188 6.10 -1.21 10.57
N THR A 189 5.39 -0.78 11.60
CA THR A 189 3.94 -0.87 11.74
C THR A 189 3.31 0.49 11.52
N GLY A 190 2.08 0.53 10.99
CA GLY A 190 1.44 1.77 10.58
C GLY A 190 2.06 2.35 9.31
N TYR A 191 1.77 3.63 9.02
CA TYR A 191 2.40 4.32 7.90
C TYR A 191 3.81 4.80 8.26
N PHE A 192 4.67 4.86 7.26
CA PHE A 192 6.04 5.37 7.40
C PHE A 192 6.54 5.99 6.09
N TYR A 193 7.43 6.95 6.24
CA TYR A 193 8.14 7.53 5.10
C TYR A 193 9.36 6.69 4.74
N TYR A 194 9.51 6.41 3.44
CA TYR A 194 10.70 5.81 2.85
C TYR A 194 11.39 6.85 1.96
N PRO A 195 12.66 7.21 2.22
CA PRO A 195 13.33 8.30 1.51
C PRO A 195 13.72 7.98 0.07
N GLY A 196 13.55 6.73 -0.37
CA GLY A 196 14.14 6.25 -1.60
C GLY A 196 15.66 6.02 -1.48
N ASN A 197 16.27 5.52 -2.53
CA ASN A 197 17.71 5.21 -2.56
C ASN A 197 18.42 5.67 -3.85
N GLY A 198 17.85 6.65 -4.54
CA GLY A 198 18.36 7.14 -5.83
C GLY A 198 17.90 6.34 -7.05
N LEU A 199 17.55 5.07 -6.89
CA LEU A 199 16.90 4.23 -7.91
C LEU A 199 15.39 4.13 -7.70
N THR A 200 14.91 4.37 -6.48
CA THR A 200 13.50 4.37 -6.11
C THR A 200 13.10 5.74 -5.58
N ALA A 201 11.89 6.19 -5.93
CA ALA A 201 11.37 7.47 -5.49
C ALA A 201 11.01 7.46 -3.99
N PRO A 202 11.12 8.61 -3.29
CA PRO A 202 10.58 8.77 -1.96
C PRO A 202 9.09 8.42 -1.93
N SER A 203 8.65 7.76 -0.86
CA SER A 203 7.28 7.26 -0.78
C SER A 203 6.74 7.25 0.65
N LEU A 204 5.44 7.43 0.79
CA LEU A 204 4.72 7.11 2.02
C LEU A 204 4.17 5.68 1.90
N CYS A 205 4.47 4.84 2.88
CA CYS A 205 4.29 3.41 2.82
C CYS A 205 3.47 2.88 4.00
N VAL A 206 2.77 1.75 3.78
CA VAL A 206 2.17 0.90 4.82
C VAL A 206 2.45 -0.56 4.49
N ASN A 207 2.95 -1.31 5.46
CA ASN A 207 3.08 -2.75 5.31
C ASN A 207 1.76 -3.46 5.63
N ILE A 208 1.38 -4.40 4.77
CA ILE A 208 0.26 -5.31 5.00
C ILE A 208 0.86 -6.65 5.43
N SER A 209 0.57 -7.04 6.68
CA SER A 209 1.18 -8.20 7.30
C SER A 209 0.20 -9.38 7.37
N ASN A 210 0.76 -10.58 7.32
CA ASN A 210 0.08 -11.82 7.64
C ASN A 210 0.91 -12.55 8.72
N ASN A 211 0.28 -12.87 9.87
CA ASN A 211 0.96 -13.49 11.02
C ASN A 211 2.25 -12.74 11.42
N ASP A 212 2.14 -11.42 11.61
CA ASP A 212 3.22 -10.50 12.01
C ASP A 212 4.40 -10.38 11.01
N LYS A 213 4.29 -10.99 9.82
CA LYS A 213 5.24 -10.81 8.73
C LYS A 213 4.64 -9.92 7.66
N ALA A 214 5.37 -8.89 7.25
CA ALA A 214 5.00 -8.07 6.11
C ALA A 214 5.00 -8.94 4.84
N VAL A 215 3.88 -8.95 4.11
CA VAL A 215 3.70 -9.72 2.88
C VAL A 215 3.58 -8.80 1.68
N TYR A 216 2.92 -7.65 1.88
CA TYR A 216 2.75 -6.63 0.85
C TYR A 216 3.08 -5.26 1.41
N ARG A 217 3.38 -4.33 0.50
CA ARG A 217 3.55 -2.90 0.81
C ARG A 217 2.69 -2.08 -0.12
N LEU A 218 1.79 -1.29 0.46
CA LEU A 218 1.04 -0.26 -0.23
C LEU A 218 1.79 1.05 -0.08
N MET A 219 2.01 1.78 -1.19
CA MET A 219 2.74 3.04 -1.17
C MET A 219 2.22 4.02 -2.21
N PHE A 220 2.46 5.31 -1.97
CA PHE A 220 2.37 6.35 -2.99
C PHE A 220 3.64 7.22 -2.96
N SER A 221 4.07 7.67 -4.15
CA SER A 221 5.27 8.47 -4.32
C SER A 221 4.97 9.97 -4.40
N GLU A 222 6.00 10.77 -4.62
CA GLU A 222 5.88 12.21 -4.81
C GLU A 222 4.86 12.58 -5.88
N GLY A 223 4.13 13.67 -5.65
CA GLY A 223 3.10 14.18 -6.54
C GLY A 223 2.38 15.38 -5.93
N GLU A 224 1.06 15.47 -6.10
CA GLU A 224 0.27 16.62 -5.66
C GLU A 224 0.07 16.71 -4.14
N VAL A 225 0.02 15.56 -3.46
CA VAL A 225 -0.13 15.52 -2.00
C VAL A 225 1.20 15.21 -1.32
N PRO A 226 1.43 15.74 -0.10
CA PRO A 226 2.70 15.58 0.60
C PRO A 226 2.90 14.14 1.10
N LEU A 227 4.15 13.71 1.17
CA LEU A 227 4.56 12.42 1.74
C LEU A 227 4.78 12.52 3.25
N ASP A 228 3.81 13.06 3.97
CA ASP A 228 3.89 13.23 5.41
C ASP A 228 2.68 12.61 6.12
N ASP A 229 2.59 12.83 7.42
CA ASP A 229 1.55 12.30 8.28
C ASP A 229 0.14 12.87 8.02
N THR A 230 -0.01 13.84 7.09
CA THR A 230 -1.32 14.36 6.65
C THR A 230 -2.18 13.25 6.05
N PHE A 231 -1.57 12.40 5.20
CA PHE A 231 -2.25 11.32 4.50
C PHE A 231 -1.99 9.93 5.11
N GLY A 232 -1.23 9.85 6.19
CA GLY A 232 -0.85 8.58 6.80
C GLY A 232 -2.06 7.70 7.14
N PHE A 233 -3.05 8.24 7.86
CA PHE A 233 -4.24 7.47 8.24
C PHE A 233 -5.13 7.11 7.02
N VAL A 234 -5.11 7.91 5.95
CA VAL A 234 -5.83 7.61 4.70
C VAL A 234 -5.22 6.38 4.03
N LEU A 235 -3.88 6.33 3.98
CA LEU A 235 -3.15 5.18 3.44
C LEU A 235 -3.35 3.94 4.30
N GLU A 236 -3.34 4.06 5.63
CA GLU A 236 -3.66 2.96 6.55
C GLU A 236 -5.08 2.44 6.35
N TYR A 237 -6.05 3.34 6.19
CA TYR A 237 -7.43 2.94 5.94
C TYR A 237 -7.57 2.17 4.62
N LEU A 238 -6.96 2.68 3.54
CA LEU A 238 -6.90 1.98 2.26
C LEU A 238 -6.22 0.61 2.39
N SER A 239 -5.13 0.53 3.16
CA SER A 239 -4.40 -0.73 3.36
C SER A 239 -5.26 -1.81 4.02
N GLN A 240 -6.18 -1.43 4.92
CA GLN A 240 -7.15 -2.36 5.52
C GLN A 240 -8.14 -2.88 4.49
N MET A 241 -8.61 -2.03 3.55
CA MET A 241 -9.50 -2.45 2.45
C MET A 241 -8.77 -3.40 1.51
N VAL A 242 -7.54 -3.09 1.14
CA VAL A 242 -6.66 -3.93 0.31
C VAL A 242 -6.37 -5.25 0.99
N SER A 243 -6.02 -5.26 2.28
CA SER A 243 -5.78 -6.48 3.07
C SER A 243 -6.98 -7.42 3.05
N HIS A 244 -8.18 -6.86 3.17
CA HIS A 244 -9.40 -7.65 3.08
C HIS A 244 -9.59 -8.25 1.66
N ALA A 245 -9.36 -7.46 0.61
CA ALA A 245 -9.45 -7.95 -0.78
C ALA A 245 -8.43 -9.08 -1.05
N LEU A 246 -7.21 -8.96 -0.53
CA LEU A 246 -6.18 -10.00 -0.60
C LEU A 246 -6.61 -11.29 0.14
N SER A 247 -7.23 -11.17 1.32
CA SER A 247 -7.64 -12.32 2.13
C SER A 247 -8.84 -13.07 1.56
N THR A 248 -9.71 -12.40 0.80
CA THR A 248 -10.90 -13.02 0.17
C THR A 248 -10.60 -13.72 -1.16
N GLY A 249 -9.32 -13.76 -1.58
CA GLY A 249 -8.90 -14.53 -2.76
C GLY A 249 -9.28 -13.90 -4.10
N ILE A 250 -9.57 -12.59 -4.14
CA ILE A 250 -9.91 -11.89 -5.39
C ILE A 250 -8.61 -11.44 -6.10
N MET A 251 -7.68 -12.37 -6.23
CA MET A 251 -6.52 -12.21 -7.10
C MET A 251 -6.88 -12.69 -8.52
N HIS A 252 -7.60 -11.88 -9.30
CA HIS A 252 -8.14 -12.30 -10.59
C HIS A 252 -7.18 -12.28 -11.77
N SER A 253 -5.87 -12.04 -11.60
CA SER A 253 -4.98 -11.94 -12.77
C SER A 253 -3.82 -12.93 -12.89
N ARG A 254 -3.56 -13.78 -11.86
CA ARG A 254 -2.48 -14.80 -11.94
C ARG A 254 -2.90 -16.22 -11.52
N ASP A 255 -4.20 -16.49 -11.41
CA ASP A 255 -4.76 -17.77 -10.90
C ASP A 255 -4.44 -19.03 -11.73
N LYS A 256 -3.74 -18.93 -12.85
CA LYS A 256 -3.34 -20.14 -13.61
C LYS A 256 -2.15 -20.87 -12.98
N ALA A 257 -1.31 -20.20 -12.20
CA ALA A 257 -0.15 -20.82 -11.53
C ALA A 257 -0.49 -21.35 -10.11
N PHE A 258 -1.47 -20.75 -9.43
CA PHE A 258 -1.83 -21.11 -8.05
C PHE A 258 -2.20 -22.60 -7.84
N PRO A 259 -2.96 -23.25 -8.75
CA PRO A 259 -3.22 -24.69 -8.63
C PRO A 259 -1.95 -25.52 -8.73
N LEU A 260 -1.00 -25.18 -9.60
CA LEU A 260 0.27 -25.90 -9.76
C LEU A 260 1.14 -25.82 -8.50
N HIS A 261 1.26 -24.62 -7.91
CA HIS A 261 2.00 -24.44 -6.65
C HIS A 261 1.43 -25.31 -5.53
N GLN A 262 0.12 -25.35 -5.36
CA GLN A 262 -0.51 -26.19 -4.35
C GLN A 262 -0.27 -27.67 -4.58
N ILE A 263 -0.35 -28.11 -5.83
CA ILE A 263 -0.09 -29.51 -6.22
C ILE A 263 1.35 -29.89 -5.87
N PHE A 264 2.33 -29.10 -6.32
CA PHE A 264 3.74 -29.41 -6.08
C PHE A 264 4.14 -29.24 -4.62
N MET A 265 3.57 -28.27 -3.90
CA MET A 265 3.75 -28.18 -2.44
C MET A 265 3.20 -29.42 -1.72
N SER A 266 2.06 -29.95 -2.10
CA SER A 266 1.53 -31.18 -1.51
C SER A 266 2.46 -32.39 -1.77
N ILE A 267 3.05 -32.49 -2.97
CA ILE A 267 4.03 -33.53 -3.30
C ILE A 267 5.29 -33.41 -2.42
N LEU A 268 5.76 -32.18 -2.16
CA LEU A 268 6.98 -31.93 -1.36
C LEU A 268 6.78 -32.15 0.14
N THR A 269 5.56 -31.90 0.65
CA THR A 269 5.30 -31.86 2.09
C THR A 269 4.61 -33.11 2.63
N ASP A 270 3.86 -33.84 1.80
CA ASP A 270 3.10 -35.01 2.20
C ASP A 270 3.63 -36.31 1.53
N PRO A 271 4.41 -37.10 2.26
CA PRO A 271 4.89 -38.39 1.75
C PRO A 271 3.76 -39.41 1.43
N GLY A 272 2.55 -39.18 1.95
CA GLY A 272 1.36 -40.00 1.72
C GLY A 272 0.40 -39.43 0.70
N ALA A 273 0.81 -38.43 -0.10
CA ALA A 273 -0.03 -37.76 -1.05
C ALA A 273 -0.73 -38.72 -2.03
N ASP A 274 -2.03 -38.50 -2.25
CA ASP A 274 -2.85 -39.34 -3.15
C ASP A 274 -2.50 -39.02 -4.62
N TYR A 275 -1.72 -39.90 -5.24
CA TYR A 275 -1.29 -39.76 -6.62
C TYR A 275 -2.44 -39.66 -7.63
N VAL A 276 -3.58 -40.32 -7.37
CA VAL A 276 -4.75 -40.24 -8.26
C VAL A 276 -5.32 -38.85 -8.26
N LYS A 277 -5.46 -38.28 -7.07
CA LYS A 277 -5.93 -36.89 -6.90
C LYS A 277 -4.97 -35.86 -7.52
N ILE A 278 -3.66 -36.05 -7.32
CA ILE A 278 -2.62 -35.23 -7.91
C ILE A 278 -2.68 -35.27 -9.44
N SER A 279 -2.76 -36.49 -10.01
CA SER A 279 -2.87 -36.68 -11.45
C SER A 279 -4.10 -35.96 -12.04
N GLN A 280 -5.26 -36.07 -11.38
CA GLN A 280 -6.46 -35.37 -11.79
C GLN A 280 -6.30 -33.82 -11.72
N GLN A 281 -5.69 -33.32 -10.66
CA GLN A 281 -5.43 -31.90 -10.49
C GLN A 281 -4.45 -31.36 -11.55
N LEU A 282 -3.38 -32.07 -11.84
CA LEU A 282 -2.43 -31.74 -12.93
C LEU A 282 -3.14 -31.68 -14.28
N THR A 283 -4.00 -32.67 -14.57
CA THR A 283 -4.77 -32.71 -15.81
C THR A 283 -5.67 -31.48 -15.98
N ASN A 284 -6.30 -31.01 -14.91
CA ASN A 284 -7.16 -29.83 -14.93
C ASN A 284 -6.42 -28.52 -15.31
N VAL A 285 -5.12 -28.46 -15.09
CA VAL A 285 -4.26 -27.33 -15.46
C VAL A 285 -3.45 -27.57 -16.74
N GLY A 286 -3.72 -28.66 -17.44
CA GLY A 286 -3.09 -29.02 -18.71
C GLY A 286 -1.72 -29.69 -18.57
N TRP A 287 -1.36 -30.10 -17.35
CA TRP A 287 -0.15 -30.90 -17.09
C TRP A 287 -0.55 -32.36 -16.89
N LEU A 288 0.00 -33.26 -17.69
CA LEU A 288 -0.38 -34.66 -17.62
C LEU A 288 0.62 -35.42 -16.75
N SER A 289 0.14 -36.41 -15.99
CA SER A 289 1.02 -37.33 -15.22
C SER A 289 1.95 -38.18 -16.10
N SER A 290 1.64 -38.25 -17.40
CA SER A 290 2.47 -38.93 -18.41
C SER A 290 3.56 -38.07 -18.99
N HIS A 291 3.56 -36.74 -18.73
CA HIS A 291 4.61 -35.86 -19.19
C HIS A 291 5.93 -36.11 -18.45
N MET A 292 7.03 -35.78 -19.08
CA MET A 292 8.35 -35.79 -18.44
C MET A 292 8.55 -34.51 -17.62
N TYR A 293 8.95 -34.68 -16.37
CA TYR A 293 9.21 -33.59 -15.45
C TYR A 293 10.68 -33.58 -15.03
N GLN A 294 11.27 -32.38 -15.03
CA GLN A 294 12.56 -32.12 -14.40
C GLN A 294 12.33 -31.38 -13.09
N CYS A 295 12.88 -31.91 -12.00
CA CYS A 295 12.91 -31.24 -10.71
C CYS A 295 14.32 -30.69 -10.46
N ILE A 296 14.45 -29.41 -10.14
CA ILE A 296 15.72 -28.74 -9.85
C ILE A 296 15.62 -28.08 -8.49
N LEU A 297 16.60 -28.33 -7.63
CA LEU A 297 16.76 -27.68 -6.33
C LEU A 297 17.86 -26.62 -6.41
N ILE A 298 17.53 -25.37 -6.14
CA ILE A 298 18.48 -24.27 -6.01
C ILE A 298 18.64 -23.97 -4.52
N GLN A 299 19.83 -24.26 -4.01
CA GLN A 299 20.18 -23.91 -2.63
C GLN A 299 20.45 -22.40 -2.54
N THR A 300 19.78 -21.76 -1.60
CA THR A 300 19.91 -20.33 -1.37
C THR A 300 20.73 -20.03 -0.13
N GLY A 301 21.43 -18.89 -0.14
CA GLY A 301 22.19 -18.41 1.00
C GLY A 301 21.32 -17.90 2.14
N LEU A 302 21.92 -17.72 3.33
CA LEU A 302 21.23 -17.17 4.50
C LEU A 302 20.67 -15.75 4.25
N ILE A 303 21.30 -14.98 3.38
CA ILE A 303 20.88 -13.62 3.02
C ILE A 303 19.57 -13.68 2.24
N ASP A 304 19.46 -14.57 1.25
CA ASP A 304 18.25 -14.74 0.44
C ASP A 304 17.07 -15.26 1.27
N GLN A 305 17.33 -16.15 2.22
CA GLN A 305 16.31 -16.67 3.14
C GLN A 305 15.79 -15.59 4.09
N LYS A 306 16.66 -14.69 4.58
CA LYS A 306 16.28 -13.60 5.48
C LYS A 306 15.49 -12.49 4.78
N ASN A 307 15.82 -12.20 3.53
CA ASN A 307 15.28 -11.05 2.79
C ASN A 307 14.04 -11.37 1.96
N LEU A 308 13.38 -12.53 2.19
CA LEU A 308 12.17 -12.96 1.45
C LEU A 308 12.38 -13.02 -0.09
N THR A 309 13.61 -13.11 -0.55
CA THR A 309 13.96 -13.14 -1.98
C THR A 309 13.68 -14.47 -2.65
N LEU A 310 13.39 -15.52 -1.89
CA LEU A 310 13.06 -16.84 -2.44
C LEU A 310 11.88 -16.81 -3.39
N ASN A 311 10.82 -16.06 -3.04
CA ASN A 311 9.67 -15.90 -3.93
C ASN A 311 10.05 -15.11 -5.20
N ALA A 312 10.93 -14.11 -5.08
CA ALA A 312 11.43 -13.37 -6.24
C ALA A 312 12.25 -14.28 -7.17
N ILE A 313 13.08 -15.12 -6.61
CA ILE A 313 13.84 -16.15 -7.35
C ILE A 313 12.89 -17.11 -8.07
N CYS A 314 11.88 -17.64 -7.38
CA CYS A 314 10.88 -18.51 -7.96
C CYS A 314 10.13 -17.83 -9.12
N ASN A 315 9.64 -16.64 -8.92
CA ASN A 315 8.93 -15.86 -9.95
C ASN A 315 9.82 -15.56 -11.17
N TYR A 316 11.08 -15.20 -10.94
CA TYR A 316 12.03 -14.98 -12.05
C TYR A 316 12.21 -16.24 -12.90
N LEU A 317 12.41 -17.38 -12.26
CA LEU A 317 12.63 -18.63 -12.94
C LEU A 317 11.39 -19.10 -13.71
N GLU A 318 10.18 -18.92 -13.17
CA GLU A 318 8.93 -19.17 -13.87
C GLU A 318 8.72 -18.28 -15.09
N ASN A 319 9.13 -17.02 -15.02
CA ASN A 319 9.03 -16.09 -16.15
C ASN A 319 10.12 -16.33 -17.21
N THR A 320 11.26 -16.88 -16.81
CA THR A 320 12.42 -17.07 -17.70
C THR A 320 12.40 -18.44 -18.39
N ILE A 321 11.84 -19.46 -17.72
CA ILE A 321 11.77 -20.83 -18.22
C ILE A 321 10.29 -21.20 -18.43
N PRO A 322 9.83 -21.36 -19.69
CA PRO A 322 8.45 -21.74 -19.98
C PRO A 322 8.05 -23.09 -19.35
N ALA A 323 6.77 -23.23 -19.02
CA ALA A 323 6.20 -24.45 -18.42
C ALA A 323 6.92 -24.88 -17.12
N THR A 324 7.29 -23.90 -16.30
CA THR A 324 7.91 -24.11 -14.99
C THR A 324 6.95 -23.69 -13.87
N CYS A 325 6.97 -24.42 -12.78
CA CYS A 325 6.41 -24.03 -11.51
C CYS A 325 7.54 -24.06 -10.47
N ALA A 326 7.81 -22.94 -9.85
CA ALA A 326 8.86 -22.80 -8.84
C ALA A 326 8.24 -22.48 -7.48
N THR A 327 8.72 -23.08 -6.41
CA THR A 327 8.19 -22.90 -5.06
C THR A 327 9.28 -22.91 -4.01
N GLU A 328 9.04 -22.22 -2.91
CA GLU A 328 9.92 -22.31 -1.74
C GLU A 328 9.66 -23.60 -0.96
N HIS A 329 10.73 -24.34 -0.67
CA HIS A 329 10.66 -25.46 0.25
C HIS A 329 11.91 -25.50 1.14
N LYS A 330 11.70 -25.44 2.47
CA LYS A 330 12.78 -25.48 3.49
C LYS A 330 13.91 -24.48 3.24
N GLY A 331 13.55 -23.27 2.84
CA GLY A 331 14.52 -22.19 2.59
C GLY A 331 15.29 -22.32 1.27
N ASN A 332 14.84 -23.13 0.33
CA ASN A 332 15.43 -23.29 -0.99
C ASN A 332 14.36 -23.14 -2.07
N ALA A 333 14.76 -22.78 -3.28
CA ALA A 333 13.86 -22.74 -4.43
C ALA A 333 13.83 -24.12 -5.10
N VAL A 334 12.63 -24.68 -5.31
CA VAL A 334 12.41 -25.94 -6.01
C VAL A 334 11.62 -25.66 -7.28
N LEU A 335 12.18 -26.05 -8.43
CA LEU A 335 11.58 -25.90 -9.73
C LEU A 335 11.04 -27.23 -10.23
N PHE A 336 9.84 -27.22 -10.76
CA PHE A 336 9.25 -28.31 -11.51
C PHE A 336 9.04 -27.85 -12.94
N ILE A 337 9.75 -28.42 -13.89
CA ILE A 337 9.70 -28.06 -15.31
C ILE A 337 9.03 -29.20 -16.07
N ASN A 338 7.95 -28.87 -16.78
CA ASN A 338 7.30 -29.82 -17.69
C ASN A 338 8.03 -29.83 -19.02
N LEU A 339 8.85 -30.81 -19.28
CA LEU A 339 9.70 -30.88 -20.49
C LEU A 339 8.90 -31.09 -21.77
N ASP A 340 7.71 -31.68 -21.70
CA ASP A 340 6.84 -31.86 -22.89
C ASP A 340 6.16 -30.56 -23.32
N LEU A 341 6.00 -29.60 -22.40
CA LEU A 341 5.42 -28.28 -22.68
C LEU A 341 6.47 -27.17 -22.76
N CYS A 342 7.68 -27.41 -22.28
CA CYS A 342 8.78 -26.46 -22.32
C CYS A 342 9.34 -26.33 -23.73
N THR A 343 9.49 -25.11 -24.23
CA THR A 343 10.05 -24.84 -25.55
C THR A 343 11.57 -24.80 -25.57
N LEU A 344 12.22 -24.83 -24.40
CA LEU A 344 13.67 -24.82 -24.24
C LEU A 344 14.22 -26.25 -24.11
N THR A 345 15.42 -26.46 -24.64
CA THR A 345 16.20 -27.67 -24.40
C THR A 345 16.76 -27.71 -23.00
N ILE A 346 17.11 -28.90 -22.49
CA ILE A 346 17.73 -29.07 -21.15
C ILE A 346 19.02 -28.22 -21.03
N HIS A 347 19.78 -28.08 -22.13
CA HIS A 347 21.00 -27.27 -22.15
C HIS A 347 20.71 -25.77 -21.96
N GLU A 348 19.72 -25.25 -22.69
CA GLU A 348 19.28 -23.86 -22.55
C GLU A 348 18.70 -23.55 -21.17
N ILE A 349 17.98 -24.50 -20.58
CA ILE A 349 17.48 -24.41 -19.18
C ILE A 349 18.67 -24.29 -18.22
N SER A 350 19.68 -25.18 -18.38
CA SER A 350 20.89 -25.16 -17.57
C SER A 350 21.64 -23.83 -17.69
N ASP A 351 21.84 -23.34 -18.91
CA ASP A 351 22.54 -22.08 -19.16
C ASP A 351 21.83 -20.88 -18.52
N LYS A 352 20.49 -20.86 -18.58
CA LYS A 352 19.68 -19.80 -17.94
C LYS A 352 19.80 -19.84 -16.42
N ILE A 353 19.75 -21.03 -15.82
CA ILE A 353 19.89 -21.17 -14.35
C ILE A 353 21.32 -20.82 -13.91
N GLU A 354 22.35 -21.29 -14.66
CA GLU A 354 23.74 -20.93 -14.36
C GLU A 354 24.01 -19.43 -14.53
N GLY A 355 23.43 -18.83 -15.56
CA GLY A 355 23.51 -17.38 -15.77
C GLY A 355 22.91 -16.60 -14.60
N PHE A 356 21.77 -17.06 -14.11
CA PHE A 356 21.12 -16.48 -12.94
C PHE A 356 21.96 -16.64 -11.65
N ILE A 357 22.55 -17.83 -11.41
CA ILE A 357 23.35 -18.07 -10.19
C ILE A 357 24.65 -17.25 -10.19
N LYS A 358 25.18 -16.91 -11.39
CA LYS A 358 26.45 -16.14 -11.54
C LYS A 358 26.22 -14.63 -11.55
N SER A 359 24.99 -14.15 -11.76
CA SER A 359 24.62 -12.73 -11.73
C SER A 359 24.35 -12.25 -10.30
#